data_4b83112714441d558d75dc86125491b2
#
_entry.id   4b83112714441d558d75dc86125491b2
#
_cell.length_a   1.000
_cell.length_b   1.000
_cell.length_c   1.000
_cell.angle_alpha   90.00
_cell.angle_beta   90.00
_cell.angle_gamma   90.00
#
_symmetry.space_group_name_H-M   'P 1'
#
loop_
_entity.id
_entity.type
_entity.pdbx_description
1 polymer ?
#
loop_
_entity_poly.entity_id
_entity_poly.type
_entity_poly.pdbx_seq_one_letter_code
_entity_poly.pdbx_strand_id
1 'polypeptide(L)'
;KLALILRNRTIRLNPLDKMDDLQENMSSDVKNFGKIFFASSWTDEATESIPMWKMYASMESGVRIGLPKNPFKRYPEQATVKETGELIDYDVLIPISELRQKGIYTTEHEKLSILVKMNYTYDLNLLEPKILGEDEKSLEFSTFGKYKSKFWEFQKEWRYLLWFIKPN
;
A
#
# COMPACT_ATOMS: atom_id res chain seq x y z
N LYS A 1 5.04 -12.55 -14.98
CA LYS A 1 5.11 -11.88 -13.66
C LYS A 1 5.87 -12.74 -12.64
N LEU A 2 5.50 -14.02 -12.41
CA LEU A 2 6.14 -14.92 -11.44
C LEU A 2 7.67 -15.00 -11.59
N ALA A 3 8.17 -15.17 -12.81
CA ALA A 3 9.60 -15.26 -13.07
C ALA A 3 10.39 -14.01 -12.58
N LEU A 4 9.79 -12.82 -12.65
CA LEU A 4 10.40 -11.58 -12.15
C LEU A 4 10.45 -11.57 -10.62
N ILE A 5 9.37 -12.02 -9.95
CA ILE A 5 9.32 -12.13 -8.49
C ILE A 5 10.42 -13.07 -8.00
N LEU A 6 10.51 -14.27 -8.60
CA LEU A 6 11.47 -15.28 -8.19
C LEU A 6 12.91 -14.88 -8.48
N ARG A 7 13.18 -14.27 -9.64
CA ARG A 7 14.52 -13.85 -10.07
C ARG A 7 15.04 -12.70 -9.22
N ASN A 8 14.19 -11.67 -9.03
CA ASN A 8 14.63 -10.40 -8.44
C ASN A 8 14.31 -10.31 -6.94
N ARG A 9 13.52 -11.27 -6.40
CA ARG A 9 12.99 -11.24 -5.02
C ARG A 9 12.29 -9.90 -4.73
N THR A 10 11.48 -9.43 -5.69
CA THR A 10 10.76 -8.15 -5.60
C THR A 10 9.28 -8.36 -5.79
N ILE A 11 8.47 -7.53 -5.12
CA ILE A 11 7.04 -7.43 -5.31
C ILE A 11 6.76 -6.08 -5.97
N ARG A 12 5.93 -6.10 -7.00
CA ARG A 12 5.47 -4.86 -7.63
C ARG A 12 4.26 -4.34 -6.86
N LEU A 13 4.31 -3.06 -6.49
CA LEU A 13 3.17 -2.29 -6.04
C LEU A 13 2.67 -1.44 -7.21
N ASN A 14 1.37 -1.46 -7.47
CA ASN A 14 0.75 -0.61 -8.48
C ASN A 14 0.11 0.60 -7.82
N PRO A 15 0.08 1.77 -8.47
CA PRO A 15 -0.68 2.91 -7.96
C PRO A 15 -2.18 2.59 -7.97
N LEU A 16 -2.93 3.18 -7.04
CA LEU A 16 -4.36 2.87 -6.89
C LEU A 16 -5.20 3.29 -8.10
N ASP A 17 -4.75 4.28 -8.88
CA ASP A 17 -5.40 4.67 -10.14
C ASP A 17 -5.28 3.62 -11.26
N LYS A 18 -4.57 2.50 -11.01
CA LYS A 18 -4.39 1.35 -11.92
C LYS A 18 -4.97 0.07 -11.34
N MET A 19 -5.78 0.17 -10.28
CA MET A 19 -6.50 -0.97 -9.73
C MET A 19 -7.79 -1.25 -10.52
N ASP A 20 -8.31 -2.48 -10.36
CA ASP A 20 -9.52 -2.95 -11.06
C ASP A 20 -10.77 -2.17 -10.61
N ASP A 21 -10.83 -1.79 -9.34
CA ASP A 21 -11.88 -0.95 -8.79
C ASP A 21 -11.49 0.53 -8.90
N LEU A 22 -12.09 1.24 -9.84
CA LEU A 22 -11.80 2.65 -10.09
C LEU A 22 -12.19 3.57 -8.92
N GLN A 23 -13.09 3.12 -8.05
CA GLN A 23 -13.51 3.88 -6.86
C GLN A 23 -12.36 4.04 -5.86
N GLU A 24 -11.42 3.11 -5.83
CA GLU A 24 -10.26 3.16 -4.94
C GLU A 24 -9.31 4.35 -5.18
N ASN A 25 -9.41 5.01 -6.34
CA ASN A 25 -8.64 6.21 -6.68
C ASN A 25 -9.39 7.51 -6.32
N MET A 26 -10.66 7.41 -5.90
CA MET A 26 -11.52 8.57 -5.71
C MET A 26 -11.38 9.18 -4.32
N SER A 27 -11.51 10.49 -4.25
CA SER A 27 -11.78 11.24 -3.04
C SER A 27 -12.81 12.33 -3.37
N SER A 28 -13.52 12.82 -2.35
CA SER A 28 -14.60 13.79 -2.55
C SER A 28 -14.11 15.18 -2.92
N ASP A 29 -12.84 15.51 -2.69
CA ASP A 29 -12.28 16.86 -2.82
C ASP A 29 -10.97 16.96 -3.62
N VAL A 30 -10.18 15.87 -3.73
CA VAL A 30 -8.90 15.87 -4.44
C VAL A 30 -8.91 14.86 -5.60
N LYS A 31 -8.84 15.35 -6.83
CA LYS A 31 -8.82 14.46 -8.01
C LYS A 31 -7.51 13.68 -8.12
N ASN A 32 -7.63 12.41 -8.52
CA ASN A 32 -6.50 11.53 -8.81
C ASN A 32 -5.53 11.32 -7.62
N PHE A 33 -6.02 11.44 -6.39
CA PHE A 33 -5.19 11.30 -5.20
C PHE A 33 -4.57 9.89 -5.07
N GLY A 34 -5.23 8.87 -5.57
CA GLY A 34 -4.71 7.48 -5.56
C GLY A 34 -3.41 7.27 -6.35
N LYS A 35 -2.98 8.22 -7.18
CA LYS A 35 -1.70 8.12 -7.91
C LYS A 35 -0.48 8.10 -7.00
N ILE A 36 -0.57 8.68 -5.81
CA ILE A 36 0.54 8.70 -4.85
C ILE A 36 0.54 7.49 -3.91
N PHE A 37 -0.52 6.67 -3.93
CA PHE A 37 -0.64 5.44 -3.16
C PHE A 37 -0.35 4.22 -4.02
N PHE A 38 0.48 3.33 -3.50
CA PHE A 38 0.93 2.13 -4.19
C PHE A 38 0.56 0.90 -3.36
N ALA A 39 -0.10 -0.05 -3.99
CA ALA A 39 -0.57 -1.25 -3.32
C ALA A 39 -0.18 -2.54 -4.06
N SER A 40 -0.04 -3.60 -3.27
CA SER A 40 0.00 -4.97 -3.76
C SER A 40 -0.99 -5.79 -2.95
N SER A 41 -1.97 -6.38 -3.63
CA SER A 41 -3.12 -7.07 -3.04
C SER A 41 -2.83 -8.55 -2.83
N TRP A 42 -3.22 -9.06 -1.68
CA TRP A 42 -3.00 -10.42 -1.19
C TRP A 42 -4.25 -10.92 -0.47
N THR A 43 -4.31 -12.20 -0.14
CA THR A 43 -5.35 -12.78 0.70
C THR A 43 -4.74 -13.78 1.67
N ASP A 44 -5.30 -13.87 2.87
CA ASP A 44 -4.98 -14.92 3.85
C ASP A 44 -5.94 -16.11 3.79
N GLU A 45 -6.87 -16.09 2.83
CA GLU A 45 -7.84 -17.17 2.65
C GLU A 45 -7.15 -18.45 2.18
N ALA A 46 -7.27 -19.50 2.99
CA ALA A 46 -6.71 -20.82 2.68
C ALA A 46 -7.55 -21.55 1.63
N THR A 47 -8.87 -21.34 1.66
CA THR A 47 -9.81 -21.96 0.73
C THR A 47 -9.68 -21.35 -0.67
N GLU A 48 -9.66 -22.20 -1.68
CA GLU A 48 -9.61 -21.74 -3.06
C GLU A 48 -10.91 -21.04 -3.47
N SER A 49 -10.76 -19.90 -4.13
CA SER A 49 -11.85 -19.09 -4.64
C SER A 49 -11.87 -19.11 -6.17
N ILE A 50 -12.89 -19.72 -6.76
CA ILE A 50 -13.06 -19.77 -8.23
C ILE A 50 -13.10 -18.36 -8.84
N PRO A 51 -13.81 -17.37 -8.27
CA PRO A 51 -13.76 -15.99 -8.76
C PRO A 51 -12.34 -15.42 -8.79
N MET A 52 -11.54 -15.63 -7.74
CA MET A 52 -10.15 -15.15 -7.67
C MET A 52 -9.28 -15.79 -8.74
N TRP A 53 -9.41 -17.10 -8.99
CA TRP A 53 -8.70 -17.77 -10.08
C TRP A 53 -9.07 -17.19 -11.45
N LYS A 54 -10.36 -16.98 -11.70
CA LYS A 54 -10.83 -16.42 -12.97
C LYS A 54 -10.40 -14.97 -13.20
N MET A 55 -10.36 -14.17 -12.17
CA MET A 55 -10.01 -12.74 -12.29
C MET A 55 -8.50 -12.50 -12.37
N TYR A 56 -7.71 -13.21 -11.57
CA TYR A 56 -6.29 -12.87 -11.37
C TYR A 56 -5.30 -13.90 -11.91
N ALA A 57 -5.78 -15.08 -12.26
CA ALA A 57 -4.97 -16.14 -12.84
C ALA A 57 -5.72 -16.85 -13.98
N SER A 58 -4.98 -17.60 -14.80
CA SER A 58 -5.60 -18.56 -15.70
C SER A 58 -5.92 -19.83 -14.93
N MET A 59 -7.11 -20.38 -15.12
CA MET A 59 -7.49 -21.69 -14.55
C MET A 59 -6.55 -22.82 -14.95
N GLU A 60 -5.90 -22.69 -16.12
CA GLU A 60 -5.03 -23.72 -16.71
C GLU A 60 -3.54 -23.55 -16.34
N SER A 61 -3.10 -22.30 -16.15
CA SER A 61 -1.67 -21.99 -15.99
C SER A 61 -1.37 -20.99 -14.87
N GLY A 62 -2.36 -20.60 -14.10
CA GLY A 62 -2.20 -19.74 -12.94
C GLY A 62 -1.46 -20.45 -11.81
N VAL A 63 -0.76 -19.66 -10.99
CA VAL A 63 -0.09 -20.15 -9.78
C VAL A 63 -0.43 -19.28 -8.60
N ARG A 64 -0.55 -19.88 -7.44
CA ARG A 64 -0.66 -19.19 -6.15
C ARG A 64 0.71 -19.20 -5.48
N ILE A 65 1.13 -18.05 -4.99
CA ILE A 65 2.36 -17.92 -4.19
C ILE A 65 2.02 -17.46 -2.78
N GLY A 66 2.74 -17.95 -1.79
CA GLY A 66 2.64 -17.53 -0.40
C GLY A 66 3.89 -16.79 0.04
N LEU A 67 3.69 -15.75 0.84
CA LEU A 67 4.77 -14.96 1.43
C LEU A 67 4.52 -14.80 2.95
N PRO A 68 5.56 -14.62 3.76
CA PRO A 68 5.39 -14.19 5.15
C PRO A 68 4.77 -12.79 5.21
N LYS A 69 4.18 -12.42 6.35
CA LYS A 69 3.52 -11.10 6.54
C LYS A 69 4.42 -9.90 6.24
N ASN A 70 5.72 -10.03 6.53
CA ASN A 70 6.70 -8.97 6.30
C ASN A 70 7.86 -9.54 5.45
N PRO A 71 7.67 -9.69 4.13
CA PRO A 71 8.67 -10.31 3.25
C PRO A 71 9.79 -9.35 2.84
N PHE A 72 9.70 -8.08 3.23
CA PHE A 72 10.60 -7.03 2.77
C PHE A 72 11.89 -7.02 3.57
N LYS A 73 12.99 -6.76 2.85
CA LYS A 73 14.27 -6.48 3.47
C LYS A 73 14.17 -5.22 4.32
N ARG A 74 14.84 -5.22 5.47
CA ARG A 74 15.02 -4.05 6.31
C ARG A 74 16.45 -3.54 6.17
N TYR A 75 16.61 -2.24 6.32
CA TYR A 75 17.87 -1.56 6.22
C TYR A 75 18.13 -0.80 7.52
N PRO A 76 19.30 -0.99 8.17
CA PRO A 76 19.61 -0.26 9.39
C PRO A 76 19.86 1.21 9.09
N GLU A 77 19.33 2.08 9.93
CA GLU A 77 19.54 3.53 9.93
C GLU A 77 19.80 4.00 11.36
N GLN A 78 20.34 5.21 11.49
CA GLN A 78 20.59 5.85 12.78
C GLN A 78 19.95 7.22 12.82
N ALA A 79 19.37 7.57 13.96
CA ALA A 79 18.86 8.91 14.21
C ALA A 79 19.35 9.43 15.58
N THR A 80 19.52 10.74 15.65
CA THR A 80 19.78 11.41 16.93
C THR A 80 18.46 11.93 17.50
N VAL A 81 18.12 11.51 18.70
CA VAL A 81 16.98 12.04 19.46
C VAL A 81 17.25 13.50 19.80
N LYS A 82 16.41 14.41 19.31
CA LYS A 82 16.65 15.86 19.42
C LYS A 82 16.71 16.33 20.88
N GLU A 83 15.89 15.74 21.74
CA GLU A 83 15.73 16.13 23.13
C GLU A 83 16.90 15.66 24.01
N THR A 84 17.48 14.50 23.71
CA THR A 84 18.54 13.89 24.55
C THR A 84 19.92 13.89 23.89
N GLY A 85 19.99 14.06 22.59
CA GLY A 85 21.23 13.90 21.81
C GLY A 85 21.66 12.43 21.65
N GLU A 86 20.84 11.47 22.10
CA GLU A 86 21.14 10.04 22.03
C GLU A 86 21.01 9.51 20.61
N LEU A 87 21.92 8.63 20.20
CA LEU A 87 21.85 7.89 18.96
C LEU A 87 20.99 6.64 19.17
N ILE A 88 19.99 6.49 18.31
CA ILE A 88 19.13 5.29 18.27
C ILE A 88 19.29 4.59 16.94
N ASP A 89 19.40 3.26 16.98
CA ASP A 89 19.36 2.39 15.81
C ASP A 89 17.92 1.97 15.53
N TYR A 90 17.54 1.99 14.26
CA TYR A 90 16.22 1.52 13.82
C TYR A 90 16.27 0.99 12.40
N ASP A 91 15.29 0.19 12.04
CA ASP A 91 15.21 -0.41 10.71
C ASP A 91 14.16 0.28 9.84
N VAL A 92 14.50 0.51 8.59
CA VAL A 92 13.58 1.09 7.58
C VAL A 92 13.31 0.14 6.43
N LEU A 93 12.17 0.34 5.76
CA LEU A 93 11.82 -0.39 4.52
C LEU A 93 12.58 0.12 3.31
N ILE A 94 12.88 1.40 3.28
CA ILE A 94 13.56 2.06 2.16
C ILE A 94 14.65 2.96 2.74
N PRO A 95 15.90 2.84 2.33
CA PRO A 95 16.97 3.70 2.83
C PRO A 95 16.67 5.19 2.62
N ILE A 96 16.86 5.99 3.66
CA ILE A 96 16.65 7.45 3.61
C ILE A 96 17.49 8.10 2.52
N SER A 97 18.70 7.60 2.31
CA SER A 97 19.60 8.05 1.24
C SER A 97 18.98 7.88 -0.15
N GLU A 98 18.29 6.76 -0.41
CA GLU A 98 17.58 6.53 -1.67
C GLU A 98 16.40 7.50 -1.86
N LEU A 99 15.62 7.73 -0.82
CA LEU A 99 14.48 8.67 -0.86
C LEU A 99 14.96 10.08 -1.19
N ARG A 100 16.02 10.54 -0.51
CA ARG A 100 16.64 11.86 -0.74
C ARG A 100 17.18 11.99 -2.16
N GLN A 101 17.94 11.00 -2.65
CA GLN A 101 18.49 11.00 -4.00
C GLN A 101 17.41 11.12 -5.08
N LYS A 102 16.27 10.49 -4.88
CA LYS A 102 15.13 10.51 -5.80
C LYS A 102 14.21 11.71 -5.61
N GLY A 103 14.42 12.54 -4.58
CA GLY A 103 13.53 13.63 -4.20
C GLY A 103 12.14 13.14 -3.82
N ILE A 104 12.05 11.99 -3.14
CA ILE A 104 10.79 11.36 -2.74
C ILE A 104 10.59 11.54 -1.24
N TYR A 105 9.36 11.88 -0.86
CA TYR A 105 8.94 12.00 0.53
C TYR A 105 7.89 10.92 0.87
N THR A 106 8.06 10.26 2.02
CA THR A 106 7.11 9.34 2.63
C THR A 106 7.46 9.13 4.11
N THR A 107 6.48 8.81 4.95
CA THR A 107 6.69 8.34 6.33
C THR A 107 6.59 6.81 6.44
N GLU A 108 6.25 6.13 5.35
CA GLU A 108 6.02 4.69 5.35
C GLU A 108 7.31 3.87 5.53
N HIS A 109 8.48 4.49 5.26
CA HIS A 109 9.77 3.83 5.36
C HIS A 109 10.10 3.38 6.80
N GLU A 110 9.59 4.08 7.82
CA GLU A 110 9.82 3.78 9.24
C GLU A 110 8.86 2.72 9.81
N LYS A 111 7.78 2.38 9.10
CA LYS A 111 6.80 1.42 9.59
C LYS A 111 7.36 0.01 9.73
N LEU A 112 7.04 -0.65 10.83
CA LEU A 112 7.35 -2.06 11.04
C LEU A 112 6.61 -2.97 10.07
N SER A 113 5.40 -2.60 9.69
CA SER A 113 4.61 -3.30 8.68
C SER A 113 3.77 -2.32 7.89
N ILE A 114 3.75 -2.52 6.57
CA ILE A 114 2.89 -1.81 5.63
C ILE A 114 1.69 -2.68 5.19
N LEU A 115 1.49 -3.84 5.83
CA LEU A 115 0.39 -4.74 5.54
C LEU A 115 -0.86 -4.28 6.28
N VAL A 116 -1.91 -4.00 5.54
CA VAL A 116 -3.22 -3.58 6.06
C VAL A 116 -4.32 -4.53 5.57
N LYS A 117 -5.28 -4.83 6.44
CA LYS A 117 -6.50 -5.56 6.07
C LYS A 117 -7.48 -4.59 5.46
N MET A 118 -8.11 -4.98 4.34
CA MET A 118 -9.16 -4.17 3.72
C MET A 118 -10.46 -4.24 4.52
N ASN A 119 -11.11 -3.09 4.64
CA ASN A 119 -12.43 -2.96 5.23
C ASN A 119 -13.45 -2.79 4.10
N TYR A 120 -14.54 -3.56 4.17
CA TYR A 120 -15.57 -3.53 3.14
C TYR A 120 -16.81 -2.80 3.63
N THR A 121 -17.29 -1.83 2.84
CA THR A 121 -18.38 -0.95 3.24
C THR A 121 -19.25 -0.52 2.06
N TYR A 122 -20.43 0.00 2.34
CA TYR A 122 -21.27 0.76 1.39
C TYR A 122 -21.24 2.27 1.68
N ASP A 123 -20.55 2.69 2.74
CA ASP A 123 -20.47 4.10 3.12
C ASP A 123 -19.55 4.85 2.14
N LEU A 124 -20.15 5.75 1.36
CA LEU A 124 -19.43 6.56 0.37
C LEU A 124 -18.39 7.48 0.99
N ASN A 125 -18.60 7.97 2.22
CA ASN A 125 -17.61 8.81 2.88
C ASN A 125 -16.30 8.07 3.21
N LEU A 126 -16.38 6.74 3.36
CA LEU A 126 -15.21 5.90 3.56
C LEU A 126 -14.60 5.42 2.24
N LEU A 127 -15.41 5.25 1.19
CA LEU A 127 -14.97 4.86 -0.15
C LEU A 127 -14.34 6.02 -0.92
N GLU A 128 -14.84 7.24 -0.71
CA GLU A 128 -14.40 8.49 -1.34
C GLU A 128 -14.12 9.54 -0.26
N PRO A 129 -13.11 9.31 0.62
CA PRO A 129 -12.89 10.16 1.78
C PRO A 129 -12.49 11.58 1.37
N LYS A 130 -12.82 12.53 2.22
CA LYS A 130 -12.27 13.88 2.16
C LYS A 130 -10.79 13.82 2.55
N ILE A 131 -9.94 14.48 1.77
CA ILE A 131 -8.49 14.48 1.93
C ILE A 131 -7.96 15.78 2.50
N LEU A 132 -8.59 16.92 2.17
CA LEU A 132 -8.23 18.21 2.74
C LEU A 132 -8.79 18.31 4.16
N GLY A 133 -7.92 18.63 5.11
CA GLY A 133 -8.31 18.93 6.47
C GLY A 133 -9.20 20.18 6.54
N GLU A 134 -9.74 20.48 7.72
CA GLU A 134 -10.65 21.63 7.93
C GLU A 134 -9.96 22.96 7.64
N ASP A 135 -8.65 23.05 7.81
CA ASP A 135 -7.83 24.24 7.52
C ASP A 135 -7.49 24.40 6.02
N GLU A 136 -7.91 23.45 5.17
CA GLU A 136 -7.58 23.37 3.74
C GLU A 136 -6.08 23.39 3.41
N LYS A 137 -5.22 23.22 4.42
CA LYS A 137 -3.74 23.21 4.29
C LYS A 137 -3.13 21.88 4.69
N SER A 138 -3.79 21.14 5.55
CA SER A 138 -3.36 19.79 5.95
C SER A 138 -3.99 18.72 5.05
N LEU A 139 -3.35 17.56 5.00
CA LEU A 139 -3.85 16.37 4.29
C LEU A 139 -4.17 15.27 5.30
N GLU A 140 -5.42 14.82 5.30
CA GLU A 140 -5.94 13.76 6.17
C GLU A 140 -6.28 12.53 5.33
N PHE A 141 -5.32 11.65 5.15
CA PHE A 141 -5.48 10.47 4.30
C PHE A 141 -5.23 9.13 5.02
N SER A 142 -5.34 9.12 6.34
CA SER A 142 -5.10 7.91 7.14
C SER A 142 -6.02 6.72 6.78
N THR A 143 -7.19 6.99 6.24
CA THR A 143 -8.19 6.01 5.79
C THR A 143 -8.05 5.63 4.32
N PHE A 144 -7.37 6.45 3.51
CA PHE A 144 -7.27 6.28 2.07
C PHE A 144 -6.60 4.95 1.68
N GLY A 145 -7.19 4.24 0.72
CA GLY A 145 -6.70 2.95 0.26
C GLY A 145 -6.94 1.77 1.22
N LYS A 146 -7.71 1.96 2.31
CA LYS A 146 -8.03 0.95 3.32
C LYS A 146 -9.48 0.45 3.28
N TYR A 147 -10.32 1.11 2.49
CA TYR A 147 -11.72 0.77 2.31
C TYR A 147 -12.01 0.39 0.86
N LYS A 148 -12.93 -0.54 0.68
CA LYS A 148 -13.37 -1.04 -0.62
C LYS A 148 -14.87 -1.30 -0.60
N SER A 149 -15.51 -1.17 -1.75
CA SER A 149 -16.93 -1.50 -1.87
C SER A 149 -17.21 -2.94 -1.43
N LYS A 150 -18.30 -3.14 -0.70
CA LYS A 150 -18.72 -4.45 -0.20
C LYS A 150 -18.91 -5.50 -1.30
N PHE A 151 -19.10 -5.11 -2.53
CA PHE A 151 -19.15 -6.00 -3.68
C PHE A 151 -17.86 -6.81 -3.89
N TRP A 152 -16.73 -6.33 -3.36
CA TRP A 152 -15.42 -6.96 -3.46
C TRP A 152 -15.05 -7.81 -2.23
N GLU A 153 -15.95 -7.96 -1.23
CA GLU A 153 -15.67 -8.66 0.04
C GLU A 153 -15.23 -10.12 -0.14
N PHE A 154 -15.62 -10.74 -1.26
CA PHE A 154 -15.18 -12.10 -1.61
C PHE A 154 -13.68 -12.25 -1.80
N GLN A 155 -12.94 -11.15 -2.00
CA GLN A 155 -11.49 -11.13 -2.15
C GLN A 155 -10.78 -11.35 -0.82
N LYS A 156 -11.39 -11.02 0.33
CA LYS A 156 -10.79 -11.06 1.67
C LYS A 156 -9.38 -10.48 1.66
N GLU A 157 -9.29 -9.26 1.14
CA GLU A 157 -8.05 -8.66 0.71
C GLU A 157 -7.23 -8.11 1.88
N TRP A 158 -5.93 -8.31 1.77
CA TRP A 158 -4.88 -7.62 2.51
C TRP A 158 -4.01 -6.87 1.52
N ARG A 159 -3.42 -5.74 1.93
CA ARG A 159 -2.54 -4.93 1.06
C ARG A 159 -1.25 -4.60 1.74
N TYR A 160 -0.16 -4.72 1.01
CA TYR A 160 0.99 -3.87 1.28
C TYR A 160 0.67 -2.51 0.67
N LEU A 161 0.59 -1.48 1.50
CA LEU A 161 0.17 -0.13 1.11
C LEU A 161 1.24 0.88 1.51
N LEU A 162 1.71 1.64 0.53
CA LEU A 162 2.69 2.71 0.69
C LEU A 162 2.20 3.96 -0.04
N TRP A 163 2.64 5.12 0.40
CA TRP A 163 2.43 6.35 -0.34
C TRP A 163 3.75 7.11 -0.53
N PHE A 164 3.85 7.81 -1.65
CA PHE A 164 5.01 8.59 -2.01
C PHE A 164 4.59 9.91 -2.63
N ILE A 165 5.20 11.00 -2.18
CA ILE A 165 5.07 12.31 -2.79
C ILE A 165 6.42 12.70 -3.37
N LYS A 166 6.41 13.16 -4.62
CA LYS A 166 7.55 13.81 -5.26
C LYS A 166 7.16 15.26 -5.48
N PRO A 167 7.65 16.19 -4.63
CA PRO A 167 7.44 17.62 -4.88
C PRO A 167 8.02 18.02 -6.23
N ASN A 168 7.29 18.86 -6.95
CA ASN A 168 7.73 19.44 -8.22
C ASN A 168 8.84 20.48 -7.97
#